data_1aeccb3530a4631dbc0d7287086c355d
#
_entry.id   1aeccb3530a4631dbc0d7287086c355d
#
_cell.length_a   1.000
_cell.length_b   1.000
_cell.length_c   1.000
_cell.angle_alpha   90.00
_cell.angle_beta   90.00
_cell.angle_gamma   90.00
#
_symmetry.space_group_name_H-M   'P 1'
#
loop_
_entity.id
_entity.type
_entity.pdbx_description
1 polymer ?
#
loop_
_entity_poly.entity_id
_entity_poly.type
_entity_poly.pdbx_seq_one_letter_code
_entity_poly.pdbx_strand_id
1 'polypeptide(L)'
;ALICLVSASLLSQVTFGNTDFTFAFIILSFSVLLMQLTSGQNALMQGMRKYRYLAKANVVGNAVGLIFIIPLYYFWKIDAIVPVLLFSNALIFILSYIYARKIKIEKEEITITDIKVEGRDMLKMGVLISLQGMLAILASYFIRIFISRMGSIDDVGLFNAGFTIVNTYVGLVFTAMATDYYPRLSAIASDNDSFVRAINQQAEISLLLLAPIIIAFIAYIRVAVVVLYSTKFIPTEGMMYWAMAAMFFKAMAWSMSYGLLAKGDSKVYFWNEFITVCYGLIFNMIGYYYWGLIGLGISSFIKYGFYFLQLWIICRIKCNLKLTRSIMKLFILFSCITAIVLTCKILMFGWSGYAVVTVFLVLTTYYSYR
;
A
#
# COMPACT_ATOMS: atom_id res chain seq x y z
N ALA A 1 -7.60 -0.32 -21.22
CA ALA A 1 -8.96 -0.53 -21.73
C ALA A 1 -8.95 -0.97 -23.21
N LEU A 2 -8.45 -0.16 -24.15
CA LEU A 2 -8.47 -0.51 -25.60
C LEU A 2 -7.76 -1.83 -25.91
N ILE A 3 -6.57 -2.06 -25.36
CA ILE A 3 -5.83 -3.32 -25.53
C ILE A 3 -6.68 -4.49 -25.01
N CYS A 4 -7.29 -4.35 -23.84
CA CYS A 4 -8.14 -5.38 -23.25
C CYS A 4 -9.39 -5.65 -24.10
N LEU A 5 -9.97 -4.60 -24.70
CA LEU A 5 -11.13 -4.69 -25.60
C LEU A 5 -10.78 -5.46 -26.88
N VAL A 6 -9.67 -5.10 -27.55
CA VAL A 6 -9.22 -5.73 -28.80
C VAL A 6 -8.77 -7.18 -28.57
N SER A 7 -8.15 -7.46 -27.43
CA SER A 7 -7.66 -8.79 -27.08
C SER A 7 -8.66 -9.64 -26.27
N ALA A 8 -9.92 -9.24 -26.15
CA ALA A 8 -10.93 -9.89 -25.31
C ALA A 8 -11.11 -11.38 -25.64
N SER A 9 -11.19 -11.73 -26.92
CA SER A 9 -11.32 -13.13 -27.39
C SER A 9 -10.06 -13.93 -27.07
N LEU A 10 -8.88 -13.36 -27.31
CA LEU A 10 -7.59 -14.00 -27.01
C LEU A 10 -7.41 -14.20 -25.51
N LEU A 11 -7.80 -13.20 -24.71
CA LEU A 11 -7.77 -13.30 -23.23
C LEU A 11 -8.69 -14.41 -22.72
N SER A 12 -9.90 -14.55 -23.31
CA SER A 12 -10.82 -15.64 -22.98
C SER A 12 -10.19 -17.01 -23.29
N GLN A 13 -9.62 -17.18 -24.48
CA GLN A 13 -8.96 -18.41 -24.86
C GLN A 13 -7.76 -18.76 -23.98
N VAL A 14 -6.88 -17.80 -23.70
CA VAL A 14 -5.66 -18.03 -22.89
C VAL A 14 -6.00 -18.34 -21.44
N THR A 15 -7.06 -17.71 -20.89
CA THR A 15 -7.39 -17.84 -19.47
C THR A 15 -8.27 -19.03 -19.17
N PHE A 16 -9.27 -19.29 -20.02
CA PHE A 16 -10.31 -20.30 -19.79
C PHE A 16 -10.31 -21.46 -20.82
N GLY A 17 -9.50 -21.36 -21.86
CA GLY A 17 -9.42 -22.38 -22.91
C GLY A 17 -10.58 -22.33 -23.90
N ASN A 18 -11.51 -21.37 -23.76
CA ASN A 18 -12.67 -21.20 -24.64
C ASN A 18 -12.96 -19.70 -24.90
N THR A 19 -13.91 -19.41 -25.79
CA THR A 19 -14.33 -18.04 -26.15
C THR A 19 -15.59 -17.57 -25.43
N ASP A 20 -16.18 -18.37 -24.54
CA ASP A 20 -17.46 -18.10 -23.89
C ASP A 20 -17.43 -16.84 -23.01
N PHE A 21 -16.25 -16.53 -22.44
CA PHE A 21 -16.03 -15.36 -21.58
C PHE A 21 -15.60 -14.10 -22.34
N THR A 22 -15.61 -14.09 -23.67
CA THR A 22 -15.23 -12.90 -24.47
C THR A 22 -16.05 -11.69 -24.11
N PHE A 23 -17.36 -11.85 -23.94
CA PHE A 23 -18.25 -10.75 -23.53
C PHE A 23 -17.93 -10.22 -22.14
N ALA A 24 -17.54 -11.10 -21.21
CA ALA A 24 -17.09 -10.70 -19.87
C ALA A 24 -15.82 -9.83 -19.94
N PHE A 25 -14.83 -10.17 -20.77
CA PHE A 25 -13.64 -9.34 -20.99
C PHE A 25 -13.94 -7.99 -21.66
N ILE A 26 -14.92 -7.93 -22.55
CA ILE A 26 -15.40 -6.66 -23.12
C ILE A 26 -15.97 -5.76 -22.01
N ILE A 27 -16.84 -6.27 -21.15
CA ILE A 27 -17.39 -5.53 -20.01
C ILE A 27 -16.28 -5.08 -19.06
N LEU A 28 -15.32 -5.95 -18.76
CA LEU A 28 -14.18 -5.63 -17.91
C LEU A 28 -13.31 -4.50 -18.50
N SER A 29 -13.19 -4.43 -19.84
CA SER A 29 -12.45 -3.34 -20.48
C SER A 29 -13.09 -1.97 -20.24
N PHE A 30 -14.42 -1.88 -20.25
CA PHE A 30 -15.16 -0.67 -19.87
C PHE A 30 -15.01 -0.35 -18.38
N SER A 31 -15.02 -1.38 -17.52
CA SER A 31 -14.78 -1.22 -16.09
C SER A 31 -13.40 -0.63 -15.82
N VAL A 32 -12.36 -1.10 -16.50
CA VAL A 32 -10.99 -0.55 -16.43
C VAL A 32 -10.95 0.91 -16.90
N LEU A 33 -11.68 1.26 -17.96
CA LEU A 33 -11.76 2.65 -18.43
C LEU A 33 -12.36 3.57 -17.36
N LEU A 34 -13.50 3.19 -16.78
CA LEU A 34 -14.17 3.95 -15.73
C LEU A 34 -13.28 4.13 -14.49
N MET A 35 -12.54 3.07 -14.11
CA MET A 35 -11.60 3.12 -13.00
C MET A 35 -10.47 4.14 -13.24
N GLN A 36 -9.92 4.20 -14.46
CA GLN A 36 -8.87 5.17 -14.80
C GLN A 36 -9.41 6.61 -14.84
N LEU A 37 -10.61 6.83 -15.37
CA LEU A 37 -11.26 8.13 -15.35
C LEU A 37 -11.54 8.61 -13.93
N THR A 38 -12.01 7.71 -13.05
CA THR A 38 -12.18 7.98 -11.62
C THR A 38 -10.86 8.37 -10.96
N SER A 39 -9.77 7.65 -11.28
CA SER A 39 -8.44 7.96 -10.75
C SER A 39 -7.98 9.37 -11.13
N GLY A 40 -8.23 9.79 -12.37
CA GLY A 40 -7.95 11.17 -12.83
C GLY A 40 -8.75 12.23 -12.05
N GLN A 41 -10.04 11.98 -11.81
CA GLN A 41 -10.89 12.88 -11.01
C GLN A 41 -10.45 12.94 -9.53
N ASN A 42 -10.09 11.80 -8.97
CA ASN A 42 -9.55 11.72 -7.61
C ASN A 42 -8.22 12.48 -7.50
N ALA A 43 -7.33 12.36 -8.49
CA ALA A 43 -6.08 13.10 -8.55
C ALA A 43 -6.32 14.63 -8.60
N LEU A 44 -7.31 15.09 -9.38
CA LEU A 44 -7.71 16.49 -9.41
C LEU A 44 -8.20 16.98 -8.04
N MET A 45 -9.12 16.23 -7.40
CA MET A 45 -9.63 16.58 -6.07
C MET A 45 -8.53 16.60 -5.02
N GLN A 46 -7.57 15.68 -5.10
CA GLN A 46 -6.41 15.58 -4.21
C GLN A 46 -5.43 16.73 -4.43
N GLY A 47 -5.06 17.03 -5.67
CA GLY A 47 -4.17 18.14 -6.01
C GLY A 47 -4.73 19.51 -5.59
N MET A 48 -6.04 19.71 -5.76
CA MET A 48 -6.76 20.91 -5.30
C MET A 48 -7.09 20.88 -3.79
N ARG A 49 -6.59 19.90 -3.03
CA ARG A 49 -6.80 19.71 -1.58
C ARG A 49 -8.27 19.66 -1.16
N LYS A 50 -9.16 19.22 -2.05
CA LYS A 50 -10.62 19.08 -1.78
C LYS A 50 -10.94 17.71 -1.17
N TYR A 51 -10.26 17.35 -0.08
CA TYR A 51 -10.35 16.03 0.56
C TYR A 51 -11.76 15.66 1.00
N ARG A 52 -12.60 16.64 1.38
CA ARG A 52 -14.00 16.40 1.72
C ARG A 52 -14.81 15.87 0.52
N TYR A 53 -14.54 16.37 -0.69
CA TYR A 53 -15.19 15.89 -1.91
C TYR A 53 -14.68 14.50 -2.28
N LEU A 54 -13.38 14.28 -2.19
CA LEU A 54 -12.74 12.99 -2.40
C LEU A 54 -13.32 11.92 -1.45
N ALA A 55 -13.38 12.23 -0.14
CA ALA A 55 -13.93 11.32 0.86
C ALA A 55 -15.42 11.03 0.60
N LYS A 56 -16.24 12.06 0.32
CA LYS A 56 -17.66 11.86 0.01
C LYS A 56 -17.87 11.01 -1.24
N ALA A 57 -17.13 11.24 -2.32
CA ALA A 57 -17.24 10.46 -3.55
C ALA A 57 -16.95 8.98 -3.29
N ASN A 58 -15.86 8.67 -2.58
CA ASN A 58 -15.44 7.30 -2.31
C ASN A 58 -16.33 6.61 -1.25
N VAL A 59 -16.63 7.27 -0.12
CA VAL A 59 -17.43 6.66 0.96
C VAL A 59 -18.86 6.44 0.52
N VAL A 60 -19.51 7.45 -0.08
CA VAL A 60 -20.88 7.33 -0.57
C VAL A 60 -20.94 6.32 -1.72
N GLY A 61 -19.95 6.35 -2.65
CA GLY A 61 -19.88 5.40 -3.76
C GLY A 61 -19.79 3.95 -3.29
N ASN A 62 -18.90 3.68 -2.35
CA ASN A 62 -18.77 2.33 -1.79
C ASN A 62 -19.99 1.91 -0.96
N ALA A 63 -20.54 2.80 -0.13
CA ALA A 63 -21.71 2.50 0.70
C ALA A 63 -22.97 2.21 -0.15
N VAL A 64 -23.24 3.08 -1.12
CA VAL A 64 -24.36 2.85 -2.05
C VAL A 64 -24.08 1.61 -2.91
N GLY A 65 -22.83 1.43 -3.36
CA GLY A 65 -22.41 0.22 -4.07
C GLY A 65 -22.78 -1.05 -3.32
N LEU A 66 -22.45 -1.14 -2.04
CA LEU A 66 -22.74 -2.32 -1.21
C LEU A 66 -24.25 -2.66 -1.16
N ILE A 67 -25.11 -1.64 -1.09
CA ILE A 67 -26.58 -1.85 -1.07
C ILE A 67 -27.05 -2.56 -2.34
N PHE A 68 -26.46 -2.28 -3.49
CA PHE A 68 -26.83 -2.92 -4.76
C PHE A 68 -26.05 -4.22 -5.03
N ILE A 69 -24.79 -4.28 -4.62
CA ILE A 69 -23.90 -5.43 -4.84
C ILE A 69 -24.41 -6.67 -4.10
N ILE A 70 -24.83 -6.52 -2.83
CA ILE A 70 -25.27 -7.65 -2.00
C ILE A 70 -26.48 -8.37 -2.62
N PRO A 71 -27.58 -7.70 -3.02
CA PRO A 71 -28.68 -8.35 -3.72
C PRO A 71 -28.28 -9.00 -5.05
N LEU A 72 -27.43 -8.30 -5.84
CA LEU A 72 -27.00 -8.85 -7.13
C LEU A 72 -26.25 -10.18 -6.96
N TYR A 73 -25.32 -10.27 -6.00
CA TYR A 73 -24.65 -11.54 -5.69
C TYR A 73 -25.58 -12.59 -5.12
N TYR A 74 -26.60 -12.20 -4.35
CA TYR A 74 -27.56 -13.13 -3.80
C TYR A 74 -28.39 -13.81 -4.89
N PHE A 75 -28.86 -13.03 -5.89
CA PHE A 75 -29.73 -13.55 -6.95
C PHE A 75 -28.95 -14.21 -8.09
N TRP A 76 -27.85 -13.62 -8.56
CA TRP A 76 -27.12 -14.07 -9.75
C TRP A 76 -25.82 -14.81 -9.45
N LYS A 77 -25.42 -14.92 -8.17
CA LYS A 77 -24.24 -15.68 -7.74
C LYS A 77 -23.00 -15.35 -8.58
N ILE A 78 -22.40 -16.36 -9.25
CA ILE A 78 -21.17 -16.23 -10.02
C ILE A 78 -21.37 -15.32 -11.24
N ASP A 79 -22.51 -15.34 -11.89
CA ASP A 79 -22.80 -14.52 -13.08
C ASP A 79 -22.88 -13.02 -12.75
N ALA A 80 -23.10 -12.66 -11.48
CA ALA A 80 -23.06 -11.29 -10.99
C ALA A 80 -21.66 -10.65 -10.99
N ILE A 81 -20.58 -11.43 -11.01
CA ILE A 81 -19.20 -10.91 -10.79
C ILE A 81 -18.87 -9.76 -11.76
N VAL A 82 -19.05 -9.99 -13.04
CA VAL A 82 -18.66 -9.03 -14.08
C VAL A 82 -19.61 -7.82 -14.12
N PRO A 83 -20.96 -7.97 -14.12
CA PRO A 83 -21.88 -6.85 -14.02
C PRO A 83 -21.67 -5.99 -12.76
N VAL A 84 -21.42 -6.62 -11.61
CA VAL A 84 -21.18 -5.93 -10.34
C VAL A 84 -19.93 -5.06 -10.40
N LEU A 85 -18.84 -5.57 -10.99
CA LEU A 85 -17.60 -4.79 -11.16
C LEU A 85 -17.83 -3.55 -12.04
N LEU A 86 -18.56 -3.69 -13.14
CA LEU A 86 -18.90 -2.56 -14.01
C LEU A 86 -19.78 -1.54 -13.28
N PHE A 87 -20.84 -2.01 -12.63
CA PHE A 87 -21.77 -1.17 -11.88
C PHE A 87 -21.08 -0.39 -10.77
N SER A 88 -20.22 -1.06 -9.97
CA SER A 88 -19.48 -0.42 -8.88
C SER A 88 -18.55 0.69 -9.39
N ASN A 89 -17.78 0.40 -10.45
CA ASN A 89 -16.89 1.39 -11.05
C ASN A 89 -17.65 2.53 -11.71
N ALA A 90 -18.80 2.27 -12.33
CA ALA A 90 -19.66 3.30 -12.90
C ALA A 90 -20.25 4.22 -11.83
N LEU A 91 -20.71 3.67 -10.72
CA LEU A 91 -21.24 4.44 -9.60
C LEU A 91 -20.19 5.36 -8.98
N ILE A 92 -18.99 4.83 -8.71
CA ILE A 92 -17.88 5.61 -8.16
C ILE A 92 -17.45 6.70 -9.16
N PHE A 93 -17.38 6.37 -10.47
CA PHE A 93 -17.09 7.34 -11.52
C PHE A 93 -18.09 8.49 -11.54
N ILE A 94 -19.39 8.20 -11.55
CA ILE A 94 -20.46 9.21 -11.57
C ILE A 94 -20.32 10.14 -10.35
N LEU A 95 -20.15 9.58 -9.16
CA LEU A 95 -20.02 10.38 -7.94
C LEU A 95 -18.73 11.22 -7.93
N SER A 96 -17.61 10.63 -8.33
CA SER A 96 -16.35 11.39 -8.48
C SER A 96 -16.49 12.53 -9.48
N TYR A 97 -17.16 12.30 -10.60
CA TYR A 97 -17.42 13.32 -11.62
C TYR A 97 -18.30 14.47 -11.09
N ILE A 98 -19.37 14.14 -10.36
CA ILE A 98 -20.25 15.14 -9.75
C ILE A 98 -19.50 16.02 -8.76
N TYR A 99 -18.64 15.43 -7.92
CA TYR A 99 -17.86 16.19 -6.94
C TYR A 99 -16.68 16.94 -7.58
N ALA A 100 -16.02 16.38 -8.57
CA ALA A 100 -14.93 17.04 -9.29
C ALA A 100 -15.44 18.29 -10.03
N ARG A 101 -16.62 18.25 -10.65
CA ARG A 101 -17.25 19.42 -11.32
C ARG A 101 -17.59 20.58 -10.37
N LYS A 102 -17.68 20.35 -9.06
CA LYS A 102 -17.91 21.43 -8.08
C LYS A 102 -16.65 22.25 -7.80
N ILE A 103 -15.50 21.81 -8.30
CA ILE A 103 -14.24 22.52 -8.15
C ILE A 103 -14.19 23.59 -9.24
N LYS A 104 -14.12 24.84 -8.81
CA LYS A 104 -13.89 25.97 -9.73
C LYS A 104 -12.41 25.96 -10.13
N ILE A 105 -12.14 25.72 -11.39
CA ILE A 105 -10.81 25.81 -11.99
C ILE A 105 -10.79 27.14 -12.74
N GLU A 106 -9.79 27.97 -12.46
CA GLU A 106 -9.52 29.17 -13.23
C GLU A 106 -9.10 28.76 -14.64
N LYS A 107 -9.70 29.38 -15.64
CA LYS A 107 -9.36 29.12 -17.04
C LYS A 107 -8.11 29.93 -17.37
N GLU A 108 -7.00 29.25 -17.52
CA GLU A 108 -5.79 29.82 -18.12
C GLU A 108 -5.72 29.46 -19.60
N GLU A 109 -5.15 30.35 -20.38
CA GLU A 109 -4.86 30.07 -21.80
C GLU A 109 -3.65 29.11 -21.86
N ILE A 110 -3.95 27.83 -22.07
CA ILE A 110 -2.92 26.79 -22.15
C ILE A 110 -2.46 26.68 -23.60
N THR A 111 -1.16 26.88 -23.85
CA THR A 111 -0.58 26.67 -25.18
C THR A 111 -0.31 25.18 -25.44
N ILE A 112 -0.31 24.80 -26.72
CA ILE A 112 0.03 23.42 -27.14
C ILE A 112 1.45 23.05 -26.67
N THR A 113 2.32 24.03 -26.53
CA THR A 113 3.71 23.84 -26.06
C THR A 113 3.73 23.45 -24.60
N ASP A 114 2.92 24.11 -23.76
CA ASP A 114 2.78 23.79 -22.32
C ASP A 114 2.25 22.37 -22.12
N ILE A 115 1.23 21.99 -22.89
CA ILE A 115 0.68 20.62 -22.87
C ILE A 115 1.74 19.58 -23.25
N LYS A 116 2.59 19.87 -24.24
CA LYS A 116 3.64 18.93 -24.66
C LYS A 116 4.76 18.79 -23.64
N VAL A 117 5.18 19.88 -23.01
CA VAL A 117 6.27 19.87 -22.01
C VAL A 117 5.82 19.20 -20.73
N GLU A 118 4.74 19.71 -20.12
CA GLU A 118 4.22 19.16 -18.85
C GLU A 118 3.65 17.76 -19.02
N GLY A 119 2.91 17.51 -20.10
CA GLY A 119 2.36 16.20 -20.42
C GLY A 119 3.42 15.14 -20.64
N ARG A 120 4.57 15.49 -21.24
CA ARG A 120 5.72 14.57 -21.40
C ARG A 120 6.31 14.15 -20.06
N ASP A 121 6.46 15.10 -19.14
CA ASP A 121 7.03 14.79 -17.81
C ASP A 121 6.04 13.98 -16.95
N MET A 122 4.75 14.31 -17.03
CA MET A 122 3.70 13.49 -16.40
C MET A 122 3.68 12.07 -16.96
N LEU A 123 3.74 11.90 -18.29
CA LEU A 123 3.75 10.57 -18.93
C LEU A 123 5.00 9.77 -18.52
N LYS A 124 6.17 10.40 -18.53
CA LYS A 124 7.42 9.76 -18.12
C LYS A 124 7.38 9.27 -16.68
N MET A 125 6.87 10.11 -15.77
CA MET A 125 6.67 9.74 -14.37
C MET A 125 5.65 8.62 -14.24
N GLY A 126 4.52 8.72 -14.93
CA GLY A 126 3.46 7.71 -14.92
C GLY A 126 3.95 6.35 -15.42
N VAL A 127 4.71 6.32 -16.52
CA VAL A 127 5.30 5.08 -17.05
C VAL A 127 6.26 4.44 -16.05
N LEU A 128 7.15 5.22 -15.43
CA LEU A 128 8.11 4.69 -14.45
C LEU A 128 7.42 4.15 -13.18
N ILE A 129 6.38 4.84 -12.68
CA ILE A 129 5.59 4.35 -11.55
C ILE A 129 4.82 3.08 -11.92
N SER A 130 4.21 3.03 -13.11
CA SER A 130 3.49 1.85 -13.59
C SER A 130 4.42 0.65 -13.78
N LEU A 131 5.60 0.88 -14.34
CA LEU A 131 6.62 -0.15 -14.50
C LEU A 131 7.11 -0.68 -13.15
N GLN A 132 7.32 0.19 -12.16
CA GLN A 132 7.65 -0.20 -10.79
C GLN A 132 6.54 -1.06 -10.17
N GLY A 133 5.27 -0.68 -10.33
CA GLY A 133 4.14 -1.47 -9.86
C GLY A 133 4.07 -2.86 -10.51
N MET A 134 4.32 -2.94 -11.82
CA MET A 134 4.39 -4.20 -12.55
C MET A 134 5.52 -5.10 -12.04
N LEU A 135 6.71 -4.55 -11.81
CA LEU A 135 7.85 -5.30 -11.24
C LEU A 135 7.54 -5.85 -9.84
N ALA A 136 6.85 -5.08 -8.99
CA ALA A 136 6.44 -5.53 -7.67
C ALA A 136 5.44 -6.71 -7.74
N ILE A 137 4.49 -6.66 -8.69
CA ILE A 137 3.54 -7.75 -8.93
C ILE A 137 4.26 -9.00 -9.44
N LEU A 138 5.16 -8.86 -10.42
CA LEU A 138 5.97 -9.96 -10.94
C LEU A 138 6.81 -10.61 -9.84
N ALA A 139 7.50 -9.81 -9.02
CA ALA A 139 8.27 -10.33 -7.89
C ALA A 139 7.41 -11.11 -6.90
N SER A 140 6.22 -10.59 -6.58
CA SER A 140 5.25 -11.29 -5.73
C SER A 140 4.80 -12.62 -6.34
N TYR A 141 4.67 -12.68 -7.65
CA TYR A 141 4.32 -13.91 -8.36
C TYR A 141 5.47 -14.94 -8.34
N PHE A 142 6.71 -14.49 -8.56
CA PHE A 142 7.89 -15.36 -8.46
C PHE A 142 8.06 -15.95 -7.05
N ILE A 143 7.82 -15.16 -6.00
CA ILE A 143 7.88 -15.68 -4.62
C ILE A 143 6.83 -16.78 -4.42
N ARG A 144 5.60 -16.61 -4.91
CA ARG A 144 4.54 -17.63 -4.80
C ARG A 144 4.91 -18.91 -5.51
N ILE A 145 5.48 -18.81 -6.71
CA ILE A 145 5.97 -19.99 -7.46
C ILE A 145 7.08 -20.68 -6.65
N PHE A 146 8.02 -19.91 -6.10
CA PHE A 146 9.11 -20.47 -5.30
C PHE A 146 8.58 -21.21 -4.07
N ILE A 147 7.66 -20.58 -3.30
CA ILE A 147 7.03 -21.22 -2.14
C ILE A 147 6.30 -22.50 -2.54
N SER A 148 5.53 -22.47 -3.63
CA SER A 148 4.80 -23.64 -4.11
C SER A 148 5.71 -24.80 -4.53
N ARG A 149 6.90 -24.51 -5.06
CA ARG A 149 7.85 -25.54 -5.52
C ARG A 149 8.74 -26.09 -4.41
N MET A 150 9.10 -25.26 -3.43
CA MET A 150 10.02 -25.63 -2.35
C MET A 150 9.28 -26.12 -1.10
N GLY A 151 8.02 -25.78 -0.96
CA GLY A 151 7.14 -26.16 0.14
C GLY A 151 5.82 -26.75 -0.37
N SER A 152 4.71 -26.09 -0.03
CA SER A 152 3.37 -26.57 -0.40
C SER A 152 2.48 -25.45 -0.96
N ILE A 153 1.37 -25.83 -1.60
CA ILE A 153 0.32 -24.88 -1.99
C ILE A 153 -0.33 -24.26 -0.77
N ASP A 154 -0.41 -24.99 0.34
CA ASP A 154 -0.93 -24.49 1.62
C ASP A 154 -0.06 -23.36 2.17
N ASP A 155 1.26 -23.45 2.06
CA ASP A 155 2.19 -22.38 2.43
C ASP A 155 1.99 -21.12 1.60
N VAL A 156 1.64 -21.24 0.32
CA VAL A 156 1.26 -20.09 -0.52
C VAL A 156 -0.03 -19.45 0.00
N GLY A 157 -0.99 -20.27 0.41
CA GLY A 157 -2.23 -19.80 1.05
C GLY A 157 -1.97 -19.05 2.34
N LEU A 158 -1.14 -19.61 3.22
CA LEU A 158 -0.72 -19.01 4.48
C LEU A 158 0.05 -17.70 4.27
N PHE A 159 1.01 -17.69 3.33
CA PHE A 159 1.74 -16.49 2.93
C PHE A 159 0.82 -15.37 2.45
N ASN A 160 -0.10 -15.68 1.53
CA ASN A 160 -1.04 -14.70 1.00
C ASN A 160 -1.95 -14.14 2.09
N ALA A 161 -2.50 -14.99 2.95
CA ALA A 161 -3.38 -14.56 4.03
C ALA A 161 -2.65 -13.61 5.01
N GLY A 162 -1.47 -14.01 5.49
CA GLY A 162 -0.69 -13.20 6.43
C GLY A 162 -0.28 -11.85 5.86
N PHE A 163 0.29 -11.82 4.64
CA PHE A 163 0.68 -10.56 4.00
C PHE A 163 -0.51 -9.69 3.60
N THR A 164 -1.65 -10.28 3.24
CA THR A 164 -2.88 -9.52 2.95
C THR A 164 -3.35 -8.77 4.19
N ILE A 165 -3.39 -9.43 5.34
CA ILE A 165 -3.77 -8.77 6.59
C ILE A 165 -2.80 -7.60 6.88
N VAL A 166 -1.49 -7.85 6.90
CA VAL A 166 -0.48 -6.83 7.20
C VAL A 166 -0.56 -5.66 6.21
N ASN A 167 -0.61 -5.92 4.91
CA ASN A 167 -0.60 -4.88 3.89
C ASN A 167 -1.93 -4.10 3.83
N THR A 168 -3.07 -4.75 4.04
CA THR A 168 -4.36 -4.07 3.99
C THR A 168 -4.50 -3.09 5.16
N TYR A 169 -4.34 -3.54 6.38
CA TYR A 169 -4.59 -2.69 7.55
C TYR A 169 -3.54 -1.59 7.73
N VAL A 170 -2.26 -1.92 7.58
CA VAL A 170 -1.19 -0.91 7.64
C VAL A 170 -1.17 -0.04 6.39
N GLY A 171 -1.49 -0.63 5.23
CA GLY A 171 -1.59 0.06 3.95
C GLY A 171 -2.64 1.16 3.93
N LEU A 172 -3.79 0.96 4.61
CA LEU A 172 -4.82 2.00 4.76
C LEU A 172 -4.27 3.25 5.45
N VAL A 173 -3.43 3.09 6.48
CA VAL A 173 -2.81 4.22 7.19
C VAL A 173 -1.87 4.97 6.25
N PHE A 174 -1.00 4.27 5.53
CA PHE A 174 -0.11 4.90 4.55
C PHE A 174 -0.87 5.61 3.44
N THR A 175 -1.95 5.01 2.92
CA THR A 175 -2.78 5.62 1.87
C THR A 175 -3.46 6.89 2.37
N ALA A 176 -4.01 6.87 3.60
CA ALA A 176 -4.61 8.04 4.21
C ALA A 176 -3.60 9.18 4.38
N MET A 177 -2.41 8.88 4.88
CA MET A 177 -1.33 9.86 5.01
C MET A 177 -0.85 10.38 3.65
N ALA A 178 -0.71 9.53 2.64
CA ALA A 178 -0.26 9.91 1.29
C ALA A 178 -1.15 10.95 0.63
N THR A 179 -2.45 10.89 0.89
CA THR A 179 -3.45 11.77 0.29
C THR A 179 -3.16 13.25 0.57
N ASP A 180 -2.74 13.59 1.78
CA ASP A 180 -2.36 14.96 2.16
C ASP A 180 -0.87 15.24 1.95
N TYR A 181 -0.02 14.28 2.31
CA TYR A 181 1.42 14.47 2.36
C TYR A 181 2.03 14.78 0.98
N TYR A 182 1.66 14.03 -0.06
CA TYR A 182 2.26 14.18 -1.38
C TYR A 182 1.99 15.56 -2.01
N PRO A 183 0.75 16.08 -2.08
CA PRO A 183 0.50 17.43 -2.61
C PRO A 183 1.14 18.54 -1.80
N ARG A 184 1.18 18.39 -0.46
CA ARG A 184 1.84 19.33 0.44
C ARG A 184 3.35 19.37 0.19
N LEU A 185 3.97 18.22 0.04
CA LEU A 185 5.41 18.08 -0.18
C LEU A 185 5.82 18.61 -1.56
N SER A 186 5.01 18.34 -2.59
CA SER A 186 5.25 18.83 -3.95
C SER A 186 5.18 20.36 -4.04
N ALA A 187 4.28 20.99 -3.28
CA ALA A 187 4.14 22.45 -3.27
C ALA A 187 5.37 23.19 -2.69
N ILE A 188 6.19 22.52 -1.88
CA ILE A 188 7.40 23.11 -1.23
C ILE A 188 8.68 22.47 -1.75
N ALA A 189 8.64 21.73 -2.86
CA ALA A 189 9.78 20.97 -3.37
C ALA A 189 10.99 21.84 -3.77
N SER A 190 10.75 23.13 -4.09
CA SER A 190 11.80 24.12 -4.43
C SER A 190 12.53 24.66 -3.19
N ASP A 191 11.88 24.74 -2.02
CA ASP A 191 12.49 25.17 -0.77
C ASP A 191 13.04 23.95 0.00
N ASN A 192 14.33 23.72 -0.09
CA ASN A 192 14.95 22.54 0.49
C ASN A 192 14.83 22.45 2.02
N ASP A 193 14.85 23.57 2.73
CA ASP A 193 14.79 23.58 4.20
C ASP A 193 13.38 23.22 4.69
N SER A 194 12.36 23.81 4.08
CA SER A 194 10.96 23.43 4.34
C SER A 194 10.66 22.01 3.92
N PHE A 195 11.24 21.55 2.81
CA PHE A 195 11.09 20.19 2.31
C PHE A 195 11.67 19.14 3.28
N VAL A 196 12.90 19.35 3.77
CA VAL A 196 13.55 18.49 4.76
C VAL A 196 12.76 18.47 6.08
N ARG A 197 12.29 19.64 6.53
CA ARG A 197 11.40 19.70 7.72
C ARG A 197 10.12 18.90 7.55
N ALA A 198 9.48 19.01 6.38
CA ALA A 198 8.26 18.26 6.09
C ALA A 198 8.46 16.73 6.07
N ILE A 199 9.59 16.25 5.51
CA ILE A 199 9.95 14.82 5.54
C ILE A 199 10.13 14.36 7.00
N ASN A 200 10.85 15.12 7.81
CA ASN A 200 11.05 14.78 9.22
C ASN A 200 9.70 14.77 9.99
N GLN A 201 8.88 15.78 9.83
CA GLN A 201 7.55 15.83 10.46
C GLN A 201 6.69 14.64 10.06
N GLN A 202 6.68 14.28 8.77
CA GLN A 202 5.92 13.13 8.31
C GLN A 202 6.45 11.81 8.84
N ALA A 203 7.75 11.64 8.94
CA ALA A 203 8.37 10.47 9.55
C ALA A 203 7.97 10.33 11.02
N GLU A 204 8.00 11.44 11.78
CA GLU A 204 7.58 11.50 13.18
C GLU A 204 6.10 11.14 13.35
N ILE A 205 5.20 11.77 12.57
CA ILE A 205 3.76 11.47 12.57
C ILE A 205 3.52 10.00 12.22
N SER A 206 4.24 9.47 11.22
CA SER A 206 4.09 8.07 10.81
C SER A 206 4.48 7.10 11.92
N LEU A 207 5.57 7.37 12.64
CA LEU A 207 5.99 6.56 13.78
C LEU A 207 4.98 6.62 14.93
N LEU A 208 4.53 7.82 15.32
CA LEU A 208 3.54 8.00 16.36
C LEU A 208 2.22 7.31 16.04
N LEU A 209 1.75 7.40 14.82
CA LEU A 209 0.48 6.83 14.40
C LEU A 209 0.55 5.30 14.26
N LEU A 210 1.66 4.78 13.72
CA LEU A 210 1.81 3.35 13.49
C LEU A 210 2.21 2.57 14.74
N ALA A 211 2.90 3.17 15.72
CA ALA A 211 3.36 2.46 16.90
C ALA A 211 2.22 1.77 17.67
N PRO A 212 1.13 2.44 18.08
CA PRO A 212 0.03 1.77 18.76
C PRO A 212 -0.66 0.72 17.88
N ILE A 213 -0.76 0.96 16.57
CA ILE A 213 -1.36 0.02 15.62
C ILE A 213 -0.53 -1.26 15.52
N ILE A 214 0.79 -1.13 15.40
CA ILE A 214 1.71 -2.27 15.32
C ILE A 214 1.65 -3.08 16.62
N ILE A 215 1.68 -2.42 17.79
CA ILE A 215 1.62 -3.09 19.08
C ILE A 215 0.27 -3.78 19.29
N ALA A 216 -0.85 -3.11 18.94
CA ALA A 216 -2.19 -3.71 18.99
C ALA A 216 -2.28 -4.95 18.10
N PHE A 217 -1.69 -4.85 16.90
CA PHE A 217 -1.69 -5.94 15.96
C PHE A 217 -0.89 -7.13 16.47
N ILE A 218 0.32 -6.92 16.97
CA ILE A 218 1.15 -7.97 17.58
C ILE A 218 0.46 -8.59 18.80
N ALA A 219 -0.21 -7.78 19.61
CA ALA A 219 -0.97 -8.24 20.77
C ALA A 219 -2.07 -9.24 20.39
N TYR A 220 -2.86 -8.89 19.38
CA TYR A 220 -4.10 -9.56 19.04
C TYR A 220 -4.08 -10.28 17.69
N ILE A 221 -2.89 -10.52 17.11
CA ILE A 221 -2.72 -11.13 15.78
C ILE A 221 -3.44 -12.47 15.67
N ARG A 222 -3.34 -13.32 16.70
CA ARG A 222 -4.01 -14.62 16.75
C ARG A 222 -5.52 -14.49 16.67
N VAL A 223 -6.09 -13.53 17.40
CA VAL A 223 -7.53 -13.25 17.36
C VAL A 223 -7.91 -12.75 15.96
N ALA A 224 -7.14 -11.81 15.39
CA ALA A 224 -7.37 -11.30 14.07
C ALA A 224 -7.35 -12.41 13.00
N VAL A 225 -6.35 -13.30 13.04
CA VAL A 225 -6.24 -14.44 12.12
C VAL A 225 -7.42 -15.39 12.23
N VAL A 226 -7.83 -15.75 13.46
CA VAL A 226 -8.94 -16.68 13.68
C VAL A 226 -10.27 -16.08 13.24
N VAL A 227 -10.51 -14.80 13.52
CA VAL A 227 -11.76 -14.10 13.16
C VAL A 227 -11.86 -13.85 11.67
N LEU A 228 -10.74 -13.44 11.00
CA LEU A 228 -10.76 -13.09 9.59
C LEU A 228 -10.68 -14.32 8.66
N TYR A 229 -10.03 -15.39 9.11
CA TYR A 229 -9.85 -16.60 8.31
C TYR A 229 -10.34 -17.85 9.06
N SER A 230 -9.48 -18.46 9.84
CA SER A 230 -9.82 -19.61 10.72
C SER A 230 -8.58 -20.03 11.53
N THR A 231 -8.75 -21.00 12.43
CA THR A 231 -7.66 -21.60 13.20
C THR A 231 -6.58 -22.25 12.33
N LYS A 232 -6.90 -22.68 11.11
CA LYS A 232 -5.93 -23.27 10.16
C LYS A 232 -4.83 -22.28 9.74
N PHE A 233 -5.07 -20.99 9.88
CA PHE A 233 -4.12 -19.93 9.50
C PHE A 233 -3.21 -19.46 10.65
N ILE A 234 -3.32 -20.04 11.84
CA ILE A 234 -2.46 -19.75 13.00
C ILE A 234 -0.95 -19.86 12.67
N PRO A 235 -0.46 -20.80 11.82
CA PRO A 235 0.95 -20.87 11.47
C PRO A 235 1.53 -19.60 10.82
N THR A 236 0.69 -18.67 10.37
CA THR A 236 1.14 -17.37 9.83
C THR A 236 1.62 -16.39 10.90
N GLU A 237 1.30 -16.61 12.18
CA GLU A 237 1.62 -15.67 13.28
C GLU A 237 3.09 -15.28 13.32
N GLY A 238 3.99 -16.26 13.27
CA GLY A 238 5.44 -16.02 13.33
C GLY A 238 5.96 -15.11 12.21
N MET A 239 5.48 -15.33 10.99
CA MET A 239 5.76 -14.48 9.84
C MET A 239 5.24 -13.05 10.05
N MET A 240 4.00 -12.93 10.53
CA MET A 240 3.33 -11.64 10.70
C MET A 240 3.98 -10.78 11.80
N TYR A 241 4.50 -11.38 12.87
CA TYR A 241 5.24 -10.64 13.90
C TYR A 241 6.43 -9.88 13.31
N TRP A 242 7.25 -10.55 12.52
CA TRP A 242 8.39 -9.92 11.86
C TRP A 242 7.99 -8.91 10.80
N ALA A 243 6.96 -9.23 10.02
CA ALA A 243 6.43 -8.32 9.02
C ALA A 243 5.86 -7.03 9.65
N MET A 244 5.22 -7.12 10.83
CA MET A 244 4.74 -5.95 11.57
C MET A 244 5.88 -5.11 12.15
N ALA A 245 6.90 -5.74 12.73
CA ALA A 245 8.08 -5.03 13.20
C ALA A 245 8.80 -4.28 12.07
N ALA A 246 8.80 -4.82 10.86
CA ALA A 246 9.35 -4.19 9.67
C ALA A 246 8.65 -2.87 9.29
N MET A 247 7.40 -2.65 9.74
CA MET A 247 6.62 -1.46 9.38
C MET A 247 7.21 -0.17 9.94
N PHE A 248 8.00 -0.22 11.03
CA PHE A 248 8.73 0.96 11.53
C PHE A 248 9.77 1.45 10.51
N PHE A 249 10.56 0.53 9.95
CA PHE A 249 11.51 0.87 8.88
C PHE A 249 10.77 1.37 7.63
N LYS A 250 9.66 0.71 7.28
CA LYS A 250 8.81 1.13 6.17
C LYS A 250 8.26 2.53 6.36
N ALA A 251 7.83 2.90 7.58
CA ALA A 251 7.31 4.23 7.89
C ALA A 251 8.35 5.32 7.64
N MET A 252 9.57 5.11 8.11
CA MET A 252 10.69 6.02 7.88
C MET A 252 11.05 6.12 6.38
N ALA A 253 11.18 5.00 5.71
CA ALA A 253 11.50 4.92 4.30
C ALA A 253 10.42 5.56 3.41
N TRP A 254 9.15 5.33 3.75
CA TRP A 254 8.00 5.82 3.01
C TRP A 254 7.97 7.35 2.90
N SER A 255 8.22 8.06 4.00
CA SER A 255 8.28 9.53 3.99
C SER A 255 9.37 10.07 3.07
N MET A 256 10.52 9.40 2.98
CA MET A 256 11.63 9.76 2.10
C MET A 256 11.36 9.40 0.64
N SER A 257 10.74 8.25 0.38
CA SER A 257 10.39 7.78 -0.97
C SER A 257 9.46 8.77 -1.68
N TYR A 258 8.44 9.26 -0.97
CA TYR A 258 7.58 10.33 -1.48
C TYR A 258 8.32 11.64 -1.75
N GLY A 259 9.42 11.89 -1.01
CA GLY A 259 10.31 13.01 -1.27
C GLY A 259 10.93 12.97 -2.66
N LEU A 260 11.37 11.81 -3.12
CA LEU A 260 11.92 11.64 -4.47
C LEU A 260 10.86 11.90 -5.55
N LEU A 261 9.64 11.43 -5.34
CA LEU A 261 8.52 11.68 -6.24
C LEU A 261 8.14 13.16 -6.29
N ALA A 262 8.07 13.83 -5.15
CA ALA A 262 7.69 15.25 -5.05
C ALA A 262 8.72 16.18 -5.73
N LYS A 263 10.01 15.80 -5.75
CA LYS A 263 11.07 16.52 -6.49
C LYS A 263 11.11 16.20 -7.99
N GLY A 264 10.23 15.31 -8.49
CA GLY A 264 10.23 14.88 -9.88
C GLY A 264 11.38 13.93 -10.25
N ASP A 265 12.15 13.43 -9.29
CA ASP A 265 13.28 12.52 -9.49
C ASP A 265 12.82 11.08 -9.81
N SER A 266 11.89 10.95 -10.76
CA SER A 266 11.23 9.68 -11.09
C SER A 266 12.20 8.57 -11.54
N LYS A 267 13.33 8.92 -12.17
CA LYS A 267 14.38 7.95 -12.52
C LYS A 267 15.06 7.37 -11.27
N VAL A 268 15.43 8.24 -10.31
CA VAL A 268 16.06 7.80 -9.06
C VAL A 268 15.08 6.97 -8.26
N TYR A 269 13.82 7.39 -8.18
CA TYR A 269 12.75 6.63 -7.56
C TYR A 269 12.61 5.23 -8.19
N PHE A 270 12.53 5.14 -9.52
CA PHE A 270 12.40 3.86 -10.23
C PHE A 270 13.56 2.91 -9.92
N TRP A 271 14.81 3.37 -10.03
CA TRP A 271 15.96 2.53 -9.76
C TRP A 271 16.07 2.11 -8.29
N ASN A 272 15.69 3.00 -7.37
CA ASN A 272 15.61 2.69 -5.95
C ASN A 272 14.61 1.56 -5.69
N GLU A 273 13.40 1.64 -6.26
CA GLU A 273 12.38 0.61 -6.12
C GLU A 273 12.77 -0.70 -6.82
N PHE A 274 13.38 -0.61 -8.01
CA PHE A 274 13.87 -1.78 -8.76
C PHE A 274 14.88 -2.58 -7.93
N ILE A 275 15.90 -1.92 -7.40
CA ILE A 275 16.92 -2.54 -6.55
C ILE A 275 16.26 -3.17 -5.31
N THR A 276 15.29 -2.47 -4.71
CA THR A 276 14.53 -2.95 -3.55
C THR A 276 13.73 -4.22 -3.86
N VAL A 277 13.12 -4.29 -5.03
CA VAL A 277 12.41 -5.48 -5.50
C VAL A 277 13.39 -6.64 -5.69
N CYS A 278 14.54 -6.39 -6.32
CA CYS A 278 15.55 -7.43 -6.57
C CYS A 278 16.09 -8.06 -5.29
N TYR A 279 16.62 -7.24 -4.36
CA TYR A 279 17.14 -7.83 -3.11
C TYR A 279 16.02 -8.36 -2.21
N GLY A 280 14.82 -7.76 -2.26
CA GLY A 280 13.68 -8.27 -1.54
C GLY A 280 13.25 -9.65 -2.00
N LEU A 281 13.31 -9.92 -3.30
CA LEU A 281 13.06 -11.25 -3.87
C LEU A 281 14.12 -12.26 -3.39
N ILE A 282 15.40 -11.88 -3.45
CA ILE A 282 16.51 -12.73 -2.98
C ILE A 282 16.35 -13.05 -1.49
N PHE A 283 16.09 -12.04 -0.65
CA PHE A 283 15.92 -12.25 0.79
C PHE A 283 14.72 -13.15 1.10
N ASN A 284 13.61 -12.99 0.39
CA ASN A 284 12.43 -13.83 0.57
C ASN A 284 12.71 -15.30 0.18
N MET A 285 13.44 -15.52 -0.93
CA MET A 285 13.84 -16.87 -1.36
C MET A 285 14.76 -17.53 -0.32
N ILE A 286 15.79 -16.82 0.13
CA ILE A 286 16.72 -17.29 1.15
C ILE A 286 15.99 -17.55 2.48
N GLY A 287 15.19 -16.58 2.91
CA GLY A 287 14.44 -16.67 4.17
C GLY A 287 13.49 -17.86 4.19
N TYR A 288 12.71 -18.06 3.12
CA TYR A 288 11.82 -19.20 3.03
C TYR A 288 12.58 -20.53 2.99
N TYR A 289 13.69 -20.59 2.26
CA TYR A 289 14.51 -21.81 2.18
C TYR A 289 15.03 -22.30 3.53
N TYR A 290 15.50 -21.36 4.39
CA TYR A 290 16.09 -21.72 5.68
C TYR A 290 15.10 -21.78 6.84
N TRP A 291 14.05 -20.95 6.84
CA TRP A 291 13.14 -20.77 7.97
C TRP A 291 11.65 -20.89 7.60
N GLY A 292 11.32 -21.33 6.40
CA GLY A 292 9.95 -21.49 5.94
C GLY A 292 9.17 -20.17 6.01
N LEU A 293 7.91 -20.23 6.44
CA LEU A 293 7.03 -19.07 6.54
C LEU A 293 7.58 -17.95 7.43
N ILE A 294 8.19 -18.31 8.58
CA ILE A 294 8.79 -17.30 9.49
C ILE A 294 9.89 -16.53 8.77
N GLY A 295 10.67 -17.21 7.93
CA GLY A 295 11.72 -16.61 7.12
C GLY A 295 11.24 -15.51 6.19
N LEU A 296 10.02 -15.58 5.67
CA LEU A 296 9.43 -14.50 4.86
C LEU A 296 9.17 -13.23 5.68
N GLY A 297 8.79 -13.41 6.94
CA GLY A 297 8.66 -12.30 7.88
C GLY A 297 10.01 -11.65 8.19
N ILE A 298 11.03 -12.46 8.53
CA ILE A 298 12.41 -12.01 8.78
C ILE A 298 12.98 -11.30 7.56
N SER A 299 12.78 -11.86 6.36
CA SER A 299 13.20 -11.25 5.10
C SER A 299 12.55 -9.87 4.89
N SER A 300 11.28 -9.72 5.25
CA SER A 300 10.59 -8.43 5.17
C SER A 300 11.20 -7.41 6.13
N PHE A 301 11.57 -7.83 7.34
CA PHE A 301 12.24 -6.97 8.31
C PHE A 301 13.61 -6.50 7.79
N ILE A 302 14.41 -7.41 7.30
CA ILE A 302 15.73 -7.11 6.71
C ILE A 302 15.56 -6.21 5.48
N LYS A 303 14.65 -6.55 4.56
CA LYS A 303 14.34 -5.78 3.36
C LYS A 303 14.01 -4.32 3.69
N TYR A 304 13.09 -4.07 4.61
CA TYR A 304 12.70 -2.70 4.95
C TYR A 304 13.78 -1.96 5.73
N GLY A 305 14.62 -2.65 6.49
CA GLY A 305 15.83 -2.08 7.09
C GLY A 305 16.82 -1.57 6.01
N PHE A 306 17.12 -2.40 5.01
CA PHE A 306 17.95 -2.00 3.87
C PHE A 306 17.31 -0.88 3.05
N TYR A 307 16.01 -0.94 2.81
CA TYR A 307 15.26 0.09 2.10
C TYR A 307 15.31 1.44 2.80
N PHE A 308 15.18 1.46 4.12
CA PHE A 308 15.35 2.67 4.91
C PHE A 308 16.77 3.26 4.77
N LEU A 309 17.80 2.44 4.92
CA LEU A 309 19.19 2.86 4.79
C LEU A 309 19.47 3.40 3.38
N GLN A 310 19.01 2.71 2.34
CA GLN A 310 19.14 3.10 0.94
C GLN A 310 18.53 4.49 0.68
N LEU A 311 17.29 4.70 1.10
CA LEU A 311 16.59 5.98 0.94
C LEU A 311 17.21 7.10 1.79
N TRP A 312 17.65 6.78 3.00
CA TRP A 312 18.34 7.76 3.84
C TRP A 312 19.63 8.25 3.17
N ILE A 313 20.43 7.34 2.60
CA ILE A 313 21.66 7.71 1.86
C ILE A 313 21.31 8.58 0.64
N ILE A 314 20.32 8.18 -0.16
CA ILE A 314 19.90 8.93 -1.35
C ILE A 314 19.40 10.32 -0.96
N CYS A 315 18.53 10.43 0.03
CA CYS A 315 18.00 11.72 0.47
C CYS A 315 19.06 12.59 1.15
N ARG A 316 20.05 11.99 1.83
CA ARG A 316 21.19 12.73 2.37
C ARG A 316 22.04 13.37 1.27
N ILE A 317 22.28 12.64 0.18
CA ILE A 317 23.06 13.15 -0.96
C ILE A 317 22.27 14.20 -1.75
N LYS A 318 20.98 13.94 -2.00
CA LYS A 318 20.13 14.78 -2.86
C LYS A 318 19.60 16.05 -2.20
N CYS A 319 19.20 15.95 -0.93
CA CYS A 319 18.50 17.00 -0.21
C CYS A 319 19.22 17.43 1.06
N ASN A 320 20.40 16.88 1.36
CA ASN A 320 21.10 17.07 2.63
C ASN A 320 20.21 16.71 3.86
N LEU A 321 19.38 15.67 3.71
CA LEU A 321 18.46 15.24 4.75
C LEU A 321 19.22 14.82 6.01
N LYS A 322 18.92 15.47 7.13
CA LYS A 322 19.35 15.08 8.46
C LYS A 322 18.13 14.68 9.25
N LEU A 323 18.13 13.46 9.76
CA LEU A 323 17.09 12.99 10.68
C LEU A 323 17.23 13.72 12.01
N THR A 324 16.12 14.20 12.55
CA THR A 324 16.12 14.86 13.85
C THR A 324 16.36 13.87 14.99
N ARG A 325 16.97 14.33 16.08
CA ARG A 325 17.19 13.51 17.26
C ARG A 325 15.89 12.98 17.87
N SER A 326 14.79 13.73 17.73
CA SER A 326 13.45 13.33 18.16
C SER A 326 13.01 12.06 17.46
N ILE A 327 13.09 12.03 16.12
CA ILE A 327 12.68 10.88 15.32
C ILE A 327 13.51 9.63 15.67
N MET A 328 14.83 9.77 15.81
CA MET A 328 15.69 8.65 16.19
C MET A 328 15.35 8.10 17.58
N LYS A 329 15.06 8.98 18.54
CA LYS A 329 14.62 8.55 19.88
C LYS A 329 13.28 7.80 19.81
N LEU A 330 12.30 8.33 19.07
CA LEU A 330 10.99 7.67 18.87
C LEU A 330 11.14 6.31 18.19
N PHE A 331 11.93 6.26 17.13
CA PHE A 331 12.20 5.01 16.42
C PHE A 331 12.81 3.94 17.31
N ILE A 332 13.85 4.30 18.10
CA ILE A 332 14.48 3.38 19.04
C ILE A 332 13.50 2.98 20.15
N LEU A 333 12.78 3.94 20.73
CA LEU A 333 11.80 3.69 21.79
C LEU A 333 10.74 2.70 21.35
N PHE A 334 10.08 2.95 20.21
CA PHE A 334 9.01 2.09 19.72
C PHE A 334 9.54 0.73 19.24
N SER A 335 10.74 0.67 18.68
CA SER A 335 11.40 -0.59 18.34
C SER A 335 11.72 -1.42 19.60
N CYS A 336 12.22 -0.80 20.67
CA CYS A 336 12.45 -1.47 21.93
C CYS A 336 11.14 -1.97 22.57
N ILE A 337 10.10 -1.14 22.60
CA ILE A 337 8.79 -1.55 23.12
C ILE A 337 8.26 -2.74 22.32
N THR A 338 8.36 -2.69 20.99
CA THR A 338 7.93 -3.80 20.12
C THR A 338 8.71 -5.07 20.37
N ALA A 339 10.04 -4.99 20.57
CA ALA A 339 10.87 -6.12 20.93
C ALA A 339 10.45 -6.73 22.28
N ILE A 340 10.18 -5.91 23.29
CA ILE A 340 9.68 -6.36 24.59
C ILE A 340 8.32 -7.05 24.43
N VAL A 341 7.38 -6.44 23.69
CA VAL A 341 6.04 -6.99 23.44
C VAL A 341 6.14 -8.34 22.74
N LEU A 342 6.99 -8.46 21.70
CA LEU A 342 7.24 -9.73 21.02
C LEU A 342 7.81 -10.79 21.95
N THR A 343 8.80 -10.44 22.76
CA THR A 343 9.41 -11.35 23.73
C THR A 343 8.38 -11.81 24.79
N CYS A 344 7.60 -10.88 25.33
CA CYS A 344 6.52 -11.21 26.27
C CYS A 344 5.49 -12.14 25.62
N LYS A 345 5.13 -11.91 24.36
CA LYS A 345 4.15 -12.75 23.65
C LYS A 345 4.66 -14.16 23.38
N ILE A 346 5.97 -14.32 23.15
CA ILE A 346 6.60 -15.63 22.92
C ILE A 346 6.79 -16.39 24.25
N LEU A 347 7.17 -15.71 25.32
CA LEU A 347 7.50 -16.33 26.60
C LEU A 347 6.30 -16.54 27.53
N MET A 348 5.30 -15.64 27.48
CA MET A 348 4.14 -15.68 28.36
C MET A 348 2.94 -16.28 27.65
N PHE A 349 2.54 -17.49 28.07
CA PHE A 349 1.36 -18.18 27.54
C PHE A 349 0.10 -17.77 28.31
N GLY A 350 -1.01 -17.57 27.58
CA GLY A 350 -2.35 -17.36 28.16
C GLY A 350 -2.67 -15.90 28.50
N TRP A 351 -3.56 -15.72 29.45
CA TRP A 351 -4.15 -14.41 29.81
C TRP A 351 -3.11 -13.38 30.32
N SER A 352 -2.06 -13.85 31.01
CA SER A 352 -1.00 -12.97 31.53
C SER A 352 -0.25 -12.24 30.41
N GLY A 353 0.06 -12.95 29.31
CA GLY A 353 0.69 -12.34 28.15
C GLY A 353 -0.20 -11.24 27.51
N TYR A 354 -1.51 -11.48 27.38
CA TYR A 354 -2.42 -10.47 26.86
C TYR A 354 -2.54 -9.24 27.78
N ALA A 355 -2.58 -9.43 29.11
CA ALA A 355 -2.64 -8.35 30.06
C ALA A 355 -1.41 -7.43 29.98
N VAL A 356 -0.20 -8.00 29.99
CA VAL A 356 1.05 -7.24 29.87
C VAL A 356 1.12 -6.46 28.58
N VAL A 357 0.80 -7.08 27.44
CA VAL A 357 0.86 -6.43 26.14
C VAL A 357 -0.21 -5.33 25.99
N THR A 358 -1.37 -5.50 26.63
CA THR A 358 -2.41 -4.46 26.66
C THR A 358 -1.93 -3.24 27.45
N VAL A 359 -1.18 -3.41 28.53
CA VAL A 359 -0.57 -2.28 29.28
C VAL A 359 0.39 -1.51 28.38
N PHE A 360 1.27 -2.20 27.63
CA PHE A 360 2.17 -1.56 26.68
C PHE A 360 1.40 -0.85 25.55
N LEU A 361 0.30 -1.39 25.08
CA LEU A 361 -0.57 -0.75 24.10
C LEU A 361 -1.14 0.56 24.64
N VAL A 362 -1.68 0.56 25.85
CA VAL A 362 -2.22 1.76 26.51
C VAL A 362 -1.14 2.82 26.70
N LEU A 363 0.03 2.42 27.21
CA LEU A 363 1.16 3.34 27.39
C LEU A 363 1.64 3.93 26.06
N THR A 364 1.75 3.14 25.03
CA THR A 364 2.17 3.60 23.69
C THR A 364 1.14 4.53 23.08
N THR A 365 -0.16 4.22 23.21
CA THR A 365 -1.25 5.07 22.72
C THR A 365 -1.26 6.40 23.46
N TYR A 366 -1.10 6.38 24.78
CA TYR A 366 -1.03 7.60 25.59
C TYR A 366 0.17 8.48 25.18
N TYR A 367 1.35 7.86 25.02
CA TYR A 367 2.54 8.58 24.59
C TYR A 367 2.41 9.15 23.17
N SER A 368 1.78 8.42 22.28
CA SER A 368 1.54 8.82 20.89
C SER A 368 0.53 9.99 20.78
N TYR A 369 -0.44 10.04 21.69
CA TYR A 369 -1.45 11.11 21.71
C TYR A 369 -0.92 12.43 22.31
N ARG A 370 0.00 12.36 23.28
CA ARG A 370 0.59 13.52 23.95
C ARG A 370 1.73 14.14 23.13
#